data_865ec1c8e733419c3d7d59b5a0fd1fdf
#
_entry.id   865ec1c8e733419c3d7d59b5a0fd1fdf
#
_cell.length_a   1.000
_cell.length_b   1.000
_cell.length_c   1.000
_cell.angle_alpha   90.00
_cell.angle_beta   90.00
_cell.angle_gamma   90.00
#
_symmetry.space_group_name_H-M   'P 1'
#
loop_
_entity.id
_entity.type
_entity.pdbx_description
1 polymer ?
#
loop_
_entity_poly.entity_id
_entity_poly.type
_entity_poly.pdbx_seq_one_letter_code
_entity_poly.pdbx_strand_id
1 'polypeptide(L)'
;MSTISTIEKIAIRENKILKLKNVLIREISENELIDINKISYMMDSYIKSKGNSTIGPMINYSTLEVDENGQAKVILKLMIQLKNPIYNIEKPYELNEELRVTNCLFARFTEKEENLQFAYQKLGVYAFENDIQLKGDSYTVFVKKEEENIVADVFMECLKGGDLLESI
;
A
#
# COMPACT_ATOMS: atom_id res chain seq x y z
N MET A 1 -20.49 9.97 -13.53
CA MET A 1 -19.30 9.97 -14.44
C MET A 1 -19.10 8.56 -14.97
N SER A 2 -18.79 8.42 -16.24
CA SER A 2 -18.58 7.11 -16.83
C SER A 2 -17.25 6.51 -16.38
N THR A 3 -17.12 5.17 -16.39
CA THR A 3 -15.89 4.44 -16.07
C THR A 3 -14.71 4.91 -16.91
N ILE A 4 -14.93 5.16 -18.21
CA ILE A 4 -13.90 5.64 -19.14
C ILE A 4 -13.35 6.98 -18.68
N SER A 5 -14.24 7.91 -18.28
CA SER A 5 -13.83 9.24 -17.79
C SER A 5 -13.00 9.14 -16.52
N THR A 6 -13.33 8.21 -15.59
CA THR A 6 -12.57 7.97 -14.38
C THR A 6 -11.17 7.49 -14.72
N ILE A 7 -11.04 6.49 -15.59
CA ILE A 7 -9.76 5.92 -15.99
C ILE A 7 -8.87 6.98 -16.66
N GLU A 8 -9.44 7.80 -17.55
CA GLU A 8 -8.70 8.84 -18.28
C GLU A 8 -8.09 9.88 -17.35
N LYS A 9 -8.75 10.16 -16.21
CA LYS A 9 -8.28 11.15 -15.23
C LYS A 9 -7.12 10.66 -14.37
N ILE A 10 -6.88 9.35 -14.31
CA ILE A 10 -5.81 8.79 -13.50
C ILE A 10 -4.48 8.93 -14.23
N ALA A 11 -3.62 9.81 -13.75
CA ALA A 11 -2.29 10.02 -14.30
C ALA A 11 -1.31 9.01 -13.75
N ILE A 12 -0.52 8.39 -14.64
CA ILE A 12 0.53 7.43 -14.28
C ILE A 12 1.88 8.12 -14.34
N ARG A 13 2.75 7.83 -13.36
CA ARG A 13 4.14 8.29 -13.34
C ARG A 13 5.07 7.12 -13.06
N GLU A 14 6.29 7.19 -13.60
CA GLU A 14 7.33 6.18 -13.43
C GLU A 14 8.42 6.68 -12.49
N ASN A 15 9.25 5.75 -12.03
CA ASN A 15 10.44 6.04 -11.21
C ASN A 15 10.12 6.81 -9.93
N LYS A 16 8.99 6.50 -9.31
CA LYS A 16 8.62 7.11 -8.03
C LYS A 16 9.22 6.34 -6.87
N ILE A 17 9.41 7.06 -5.77
CA ILE A 17 9.96 6.50 -4.53
C ILE A 17 8.96 6.76 -3.42
N LEU A 18 8.66 5.72 -2.65
CA LEU A 18 7.90 5.83 -1.40
C LEU A 18 8.91 5.74 -0.25
N LYS A 19 9.01 6.79 0.53
CA LYS A 19 9.96 6.88 1.64
C LYS A 19 9.22 7.21 2.92
N LEU A 20 9.30 6.31 3.90
CA LEU A 20 8.57 6.42 5.16
C LEU A 20 9.51 6.14 6.32
N LYS A 21 9.25 6.79 7.47
CA LYS A 21 10.03 6.61 8.69
C LYS A 21 9.16 6.13 9.84
N ASN A 22 9.74 5.32 10.71
CA ASN A 22 9.06 4.83 11.92
C ASN A 22 7.69 4.27 11.61
N VAL A 23 7.65 3.28 10.73
CA VAL A 23 6.39 2.71 10.22
C VAL A 23 5.92 1.59 11.13
N LEU A 24 4.77 1.78 11.76
CA LEU A 24 4.09 0.73 12.50
C LEU A 24 3.32 -0.12 11.52
N ILE A 25 3.48 -1.44 11.61
CA ILE A 25 2.93 -2.39 10.66
C ILE A 25 2.10 -3.44 11.40
N ARG A 26 0.90 -3.70 10.90
CA ARG A 26 0.00 -4.73 11.39
C ARG A 26 -0.44 -5.60 10.21
N GLU A 27 0.03 -6.84 10.18
CA GLU A 27 -0.45 -7.79 9.17
C GLU A 27 -1.88 -8.20 9.49
N ILE A 28 -2.72 -8.31 8.46
CA ILE A 28 -4.13 -8.65 8.58
C ILE A 28 -4.37 -10.02 7.95
N SER A 29 -4.85 -10.98 8.75
CA SER A 29 -5.22 -12.29 8.23
C SER A 29 -6.58 -12.25 7.53
N GLU A 30 -6.88 -13.26 6.73
CA GLU A 30 -8.18 -13.35 6.03
C GLU A 30 -9.36 -13.29 7.01
N ASN A 31 -9.22 -13.95 8.15
CA ASN A 31 -10.27 -13.98 9.16
C ASN A 31 -10.51 -12.62 9.82
N GLU A 32 -9.51 -11.73 9.76
CA GLU A 32 -9.55 -10.41 10.38
C GLU A 32 -10.08 -9.32 9.45
N LEU A 33 -10.28 -9.60 8.16
CA LEU A 33 -10.72 -8.60 7.18
C LEU A 33 -12.06 -7.95 7.55
N ILE A 34 -12.98 -8.72 8.11
CA ILE A 34 -14.29 -8.22 8.54
C ILE A 34 -14.15 -7.20 9.69
N ASP A 35 -13.08 -7.30 10.47
CA ASP A 35 -12.82 -6.45 11.63
C ASP A 35 -11.79 -5.34 11.36
N ILE A 36 -11.53 -5.03 10.10
CA ILE A 36 -10.45 -4.10 9.73
C ILE A 36 -10.57 -2.72 10.37
N ASN A 37 -11.79 -2.21 10.52
CA ASN A 37 -12.03 -0.93 11.18
C ASN A 37 -11.71 -0.99 12.67
N LYS A 38 -12.05 -2.11 13.32
CA LYS A 38 -11.72 -2.34 14.73
C LYS A 38 -10.22 -2.45 14.92
N ILE A 39 -9.54 -3.15 14.01
CA ILE A 39 -8.08 -3.32 14.05
C ILE A 39 -7.38 -1.97 13.87
N SER A 40 -7.87 -1.13 12.96
CA SER A 40 -7.35 0.21 12.74
C SER A 40 -7.51 1.08 14.02
N TYR A 41 -8.66 0.98 14.68
CA TYR A 41 -8.92 1.67 15.94
C TYR A 41 -7.98 1.17 17.05
N MET A 42 -7.79 -0.15 17.16
CA MET A 42 -6.89 -0.74 18.14
C MET A 42 -5.44 -0.31 17.90
N MET A 43 -5.05 -0.19 16.64
CA MET A 43 -3.72 0.28 16.25
C MET A 43 -3.50 1.73 16.73
N ASP A 44 -4.48 2.59 16.54
CA ASP A 44 -4.44 3.98 17.02
C ASP A 44 -4.33 4.03 18.55
N SER A 45 -5.10 3.21 19.24
CA SER A 45 -5.05 3.10 20.72
C SER A 45 -3.69 2.62 21.19
N TYR A 46 -3.10 1.66 20.49
CA TYR A 46 -1.76 1.15 20.80
C TYR A 46 -0.71 2.26 20.69
N ILE A 47 -0.78 3.03 19.62
CA ILE A 47 0.14 4.17 19.38
C ILE A 47 0.04 5.18 20.52
N LYS A 48 -1.18 5.53 20.91
CA LYS A 48 -1.42 6.46 22.02
C LYS A 48 -0.93 5.92 23.36
N SER A 49 -1.09 4.62 23.59
CA SER A 49 -0.63 3.96 24.81
C SER A 49 0.88 4.02 24.96
N LYS A 50 1.61 4.12 23.85
CA LYS A 50 3.08 4.27 23.86
C LYS A 50 3.54 5.72 23.91
N GLY A 51 2.62 6.67 24.15
CA GLY A 51 2.93 8.10 24.19
C GLY A 51 3.37 8.66 22.84
N ASN A 52 2.93 8.02 21.76
CA ASN A 52 3.32 8.37 20.39
C ASN A 52 2.15 8.98 19.62
N SER A 53 2.43 9.47 18.43
CA SER A 53 1.43 10.02 17.53
C SER A 53 1.77 9.69 16.09
N THR A 54 0.76 9.73 15.23
CA THR A 54 0.95 9.46 13.80
C THR A 54 1.38 10.72 13.05
N ILE A 55 2.17 10.52 11.98
CA ILE A 55 2.49 11.56 11.01
C ILE A 55 2.11 11.04 9.63
N GLY A 56 1.02 11.54 9.10
CA GLY A 56 0.56 11.12 7.79
C GLY A 56 -0.57 10.10 7.83
N PRO A 57 -1.04 9.70 6.67
CA PRO A 57 -2.23 8.84 6.54
C PRO A 57 -1.93 7.37 6.68
N MET A 58 -2.99 6.58 6.83
CA MET A 58 -2.94 5.13 6.79
C MET A 58 -2.54 4.65 5.40
N ILE A 59 -1.76 3.60 5.36
CA ILE A 59 -1.28 2.96 4.13
C ILE A 59 -1.71 1.50 4.14
N ASN A 60 -2.30 1.05 3.05
CA ASN A 60 -2.62 -0.36 2.85
C ASN A 60 -1.57 -0.98 1.94
N TYR A 61 -0.90 -2.00 2.43
CA TYR A 61 0.04 -2.79 1.65
C TYR A 61 -0.59 -4.13 1.27
N SER A 62 -0.40 -4.56 0.03
CA SER A 62 -0.87 -5.85 -0.45
C SER A 62 0.19 -6.49 -1.34
N THR A 63 0.37 -7.79 -1.17
CA THR A 63 1.24 -8.58 -2.05
C THR A 63 0.72 -10.01 -2.16
N LEU A 64 1.23 -10.73 -3.14
CA LEU A 64 0.96 -12.16 -3.31
C LEU A 64 2.20 -12.95 -2.90
N GLU A 65 2.01 -13.97 -2.07
CA GLU A 65 3.05 -14.94 -1.74
C GLU A 65 2.58 -16.32 -2.18
N VAL A 66 3.52 -17.15 -2.59
CA VAL A 66 3.25 -18.54 -2.94
C VAL A 66 3.71 -19.39 -1.77
N ASP A 67 2.80 -20.21 -1.21
CA ASP A 67 3.09 -21.06 -0.07
C ASP A 67 3.88 -22.32 -0.51
N GLU A 68 4.22 -23.18 0.45
CA GLU A 68 4.98 -24.41 0.22
C GLU A 68 4.28 -25.38 -0.75
N ASN A 69 2.96 -25.30 -0.83
CA ASN A 69 2.13 -26.13 -1.71
C ASN A 69 1.91 -25.51 -3.09
N GLY A 70 2.54 -24.38 -3.38
CA GLY A 70 2.37 -23.66 -4.65
C GLY A 70 1.08 -22.86 -4.75
N GLN A 71 0.36 -22.68 -3.64
CA GLN A 71 -0.87 -21.88 -3.62
C GLN A 71 -0.56 -20.40 -3.38
N ALA A 72 -1.22 -19.54 -4.16
CA ALA A 72 -1.08 -18.10 -3.99
C ALA A 72 -1.89 -17.62 -2.78
N LYS A 73 -1.28 -16.78 -1.95
CA LYS A 73 -1.89 -16.19 -0.77
C LYS A 73 -1.71 -14.68 -0.82
N VAL A 74 -2.78 -13.95 -0.58
CA VAL A 74 -2.73 -12.48 -0.46
C VAL A 74 -2.29 -12.12 0.95
N ILE A 75 -1.25 -11.29 1.05
CA ILE A 75 -0.78 -10.72 2.32
C ILE A 75 -1.23 -9.26 2.35
N LEU A 76 -1.93 -8.89 3.42
CA LEU A 76 -2.40 -7.53 3.65
C LEU A 76 -1.76 -6.98 4.91
N LYS A 77 -1.31 -5.72 4.86
CA LYS A 77 -0.75 -5.02 6.02
C LYS A 77 -1.29 -3.60 6.09
N LEU A 78 -1.63 -3.18 7.30
CA LEU A 78 -1.89 -1.78 7.60
C LEU A 78 -0.57 -1.16 8.08
N MET A 79 -0.25 -0.01 7.55
CA MET A 79 0.98 0.72 7.88
C MET A 79 0.67 2.17 8.19
N ILE A 80 1.39 2.73 9.16
CA ILE A 80 1.28 4.15 9.47
C ILE A 80 2.59 4.68 10.02
N GLN A 81 2.98 5.89 9.60
CA GLN A 81 4.18 6.53 10.10
C GLN A 81 3.93 7.13 11.49
N LEU A 82 4.92 6.98 12.36
CA LEU A 82 4.90 7.52 13.71
C LEU A 82 5.88 8.67 13.85
N LYS A 83 5.59 9.58 14.77
CA LYS A 83 6.47 10.70 15.10
C LYS A 83 7.80 10.22 15.67
N ASN A 84 7.76 9.17 16.51
CA ASN A 84 8.93 8.58 17.15
C ASN A 84 8.91 7.07 16.97
N PRO A 85 10.07 6.39 17.02
CA PRO A 85 10.08 4.93 17.00
C PRO A 85 9.53 4.37 18.32
N ILE A 86 9.06 3.12 18.28
CA ILE A 86 8.67 2.37 19.47
C ILE A 86 9.73 1.28 19.65
N TYR A 87 10.47 1.32 20.76
CA TYR A 87 11.57 0.37 20.99
C TYR A 87 11.10 -0.97 21.56
N ASN A 88 10.00 -0.95 22.31
CA ASN A 88 9.42 -2.15 22.92
C ASN A 88 8.16 -2.57 22.18
N ILE A 89 8.34 -2.90 20.90
CA ILE A 89 7.22 -3.31 20.04
C ILE A 89 6.73 -4.71 20.46
N GLU A 90 5.42 -4.88 20.48
CA GLU A 90 4.77 -6.13 20.89
C GLU A 90 3.95 -6.70 19.74
N LYS A 91 3.93 -8.03 19.62
CA LYS A 91 3.06 -8.68 18.64
C LYS A 91 1.60 -8.28 18.90
N PRO A 92 0.77 -8.07 17.88
CA PRO A 92 0.99 -8.42 16.47
C PRO A 92 1.65 -7.30 15.64
N TYR A 93 2.25 -6.31 16.26
CA TYR A 93 2.84 -5.17 15.57
C TYR A 93 4.31 -5.39 15.26
N GLU A 94 4.75 -4.74 14.19
CA GLU A 94 6.16 -4.63 13.79
C GLU A 94 6.48 -3.16 13.56
N LEU A 95 7.73 -2.79 13.72
CA LEU A 95 8.20 -1.45 13.43
C LEU A 95 9.34 -1.51 12.43
N ASN A 96 9.23 -0.72 11.37
CA ASN A 96 10.30 -0.50 10.42
C ASN A 96 10.73 0.97 10.55
N GLU A 97 11.94 1.21 11.01
CA GLU A 97 12.43 2.57 11.23
C GLU A 97 12.61 3.35 9.92
N GLU A 98 12.90 2.65 8.83
CA GLU A 98 13.03 3.28 7.52
C GLU A 98 12.54 2.33 6.43
N LEU A 99 11.42 2.69 5.80
CA LEU A 99 10.87 1.97 4.67
C LEU A 99 11.09 2.80 3.41
N ARG A 100 11.86 2.26 2.49
CA ARG A 100 12.14 2.92 1.22
C ARG A 100 11.86 1.96 0.07
N VAL A 101 10.91 2.33 -0.77
CA VAL A 101 10.53 1.55 -1.94
C VAL A 101 10.84 2.39 -3.17
N THR A 102 11.75 1.90 -3.99
CA THR A 102 12.24 2.62 -5.18
C THR A 102 11.69 2.01 -6.46
N ASN A 103 11.81 2.74 -7.55
CA ASN A 103 11.43 2.26 -8.88
C ASN A 103 9.96 1.85 -8.96
N CYS A 104 9.09 2.72 -8.48
CA CYS A 104 7.64 2.45 -8.48
C CYS A 104 6.91 3.10 -9.65
N LEU A 105 5.92 2.40 -10.18
CA LEU A 105 4.84 3.03 -10.89
C LEU A 105 3.91 3.68 -9.88
N PHE A 106 3.38 4.83 -10.22
CA PHE A 106 2.57 5.66 -9.34
C PHE A 106 1.32 6.13 -10.05
N ALA A 107 0.19 6.11 -9.34
CA ALA A 107 -1.04 6.73 -9.79
C ALA A 107 -1.70 7.48 -8.64
N ARG A 108 -2.18 8.69 -8.89
CA ARG A 108 -3.02 9.42 -7.96
C ARG A 108 -4.47 9.26 -8.37
N PHE A 109 -5.28 8.77 -7.47
CA PHE A 109 -6.71 8.57 -7.64
C PHE A 109 -7.47 9.64 -6.84
N THR A 110 -8.40 10.34 -7.51
CA THR A 110 -9.17 11.43 -6.89
C THR A 110 -10.63 11.30 -7.28
N GLU A 111 -11.33 10.33 -6.70
CA GLU A 111 -12.75 10.10 -6.98
C GLU A 111 -13.37 9.27 -5.88
N LYS A 112 -14.54 8.68 -6.14
CA LYS A 112 -15.23 7.81 -5.19
C LYS A 112 -14.41 6.58 -4.85
N GLU A 113 -14.35 6.25 -3.56
CA GLU A 113 -13.57 5.10 -3.08
C GLU A 113 -13.97 3.79 -3.77
N GLU A 114 -15.24 3.62 -4.09
CA GLU A 114 -15.75 2.43 -4.79
C GLU A 114 -15.10 2.20 -6.16
N ASN A 115 -14.52 3.26 -6.75
CA ASN A 115 -13.86 3.22 -8.06
C ASN A 115 -12.34 3.10 -7.97
N LEU A 116 -11.80 2.93 -6.76
CA LEU A 116 -10.34 2.86 -6.54
C LEU A 116 -9.69 1.73 -7.35
N GLN A 117 -10.39 0.64 -7.58
CA GLN A 117 -9.91 -0.48 -8.38
C GLN A 117 -9.43 -0.07 -9.77
N PHE A 118 -9.98 1.00 -10.35
CA PHE A 118 -9.57 1.47 -11.67
C PHE A 118 -8.13 2.00 -11.68
N ALA A 119 -7.64 2.51 -10.54
CA ALA A 119 -6.24 2.93 -10.44
C ALA A 119 -5.30 1.73 -10.55
N TYR A 120 -5.62 0.63 -9.86
CA TYR A 120 -4.82 -0.60 -9.94
C TYR A 120 -4.86 -1.20 -11.34
N GLN A 121 -6.03 -1.23 -11.97
CA GLN A 121 -6.21 -1.75 -13.33
C GLN A 121 -5.41 -0.93 -14.32
N LYS A 122 -5.46 0.39 -14.24
CA LYS A 122 -4.72 1.27 -15.13
C LYS A 122 -3.22 1.09 -15.00
N LEU A 123 -2.72 0.95 -13.77
CA LEU A 123 -1.31 0.67 -13.51
C LEU A 123 -0.88 -0.65 -14.15
N GLY A 124 -1.69 -1.69 -14.03
CA GLY A 124 -1.42 -2.99 -14.64
C GLY A 124 -1.39 -2.94 -16.16
N VAL A 125 -2.35 -2.25 -16.77
CA VAL A 125 -2.41 -2.07 -18.22
C VAL A 125 -1.22 -1.25 -18.71
N TYR A 126 -0.90 -0.17 -18.02
CA TYR A 126 0.26 0.67 -18.36
C TYR A 126 1.56 -0.16 -18.32
N ALA A 127 1.74 -0.96 -17.29
CA ALA A 127 2.93 -1.82 -17.17
C ALA A 127 3.02 -2.80 -18.33
N PHE A 128 1.90 -3.42 -18.69
CA PHE A 128 1.84 -4.36 -19.80
C PHE A 128 2.18 -3.68 -21.14
N GLU A 129 1.60 -2.51 -21.39
CA GLU A 129 1.80 -1.77 -22.65
C GLU A 129 3.23 -1.22 -22.80
N ASN A 130 3.93 -1.02 -21.68
CA ASN A 130 5.29 -0.45 -21.68
C ASN A 130 6.37 -1.47 -21.32
N ASP A 131 6.04 -2.76 -21.36
CA ASP A 131 6.98 -3.85 -21.05
C ASP A 131 7.63 -3.71 -19.68
N ILE A 132 6.88 -3.21 -18.69
CA ILE A 132 7.33 -3.07 -17.32
C ILE A 132 6.85 -4.29 -16.52
N GLN A 133 7.76 -4.97 -15.86
CA GLN A 133 7.40 -6.09 -14.98
C GLN A 133 7.23 -5.61 -13.56
N LEU A 134 6.02 -5.83 -13.00
CA LEU A 134 5.71 -5.48 -11.63
C LEU A 134 6.12 -6.62 -10.69
N LYS A 135 6.51 -6.28 -9.46
CA LYS A 135 6.81 -7.29 -8.43
C LYS A 135 5.56 -7.98 -7.88
N GLY A 136 4.40 -7.33 -8.01
CA GLY A 136 3.14 -7.88 -7.53
C GLY A 136 2.69 -7.31 -6.19
N ASP A 137 3.37 -6.29 -5.69
CA ASP A 137 2.96 -5.58 -4.47
C ASP A 137 2.32 -4.24 -4.80
N SER A 138 1.58 -3.69 -3.84
CA SER A 138 1.04 -2.34 -3.94
C SER A 138 0.99 -1.67 -2.57
N TYR A 139 1.30 -0.37 -2.56
CA TYR A 139 1.15 0.50 -1.41
C TYR A 139 0.12 1.56 -1.76
N THR A 140 -0.98 1.60 -1.02
CA THR A 140 -2.03 2.60 -1.22
C THR A 140 -2.05 3.55 -0.04
N VAL A 141 -1.67 4.80 -0.29
CA VAL A 141 -1.63 5.86 0.71
C VAL A 141 -2.93 6.64 0.64
N PHE A 142 -3.76 6.56 1.68
CA PHE A 142 -5.04 7.27 1.75
C PHE A 142 -4.80 8.69 2.22
N VAL A 143 -4.45 9.57 1.27
CA VAL A 143 -4.02 10.94 1.55
C VAL A 143 -5.12 11.76 2.21
N LYS A 144 -6.37 11.61 1.73
CA LYS A 144 -7.48 12.46 2.16
C LYS A 144 -8.81 11.78 1.85
N LYS A 145 -9.80 12.05 2.70
CA LYS A 145 -11.17 11.63 2.46
C LYS A 145 -12.11 12.82 2.66
N GLU A 146 -12.91 13.13 1.63
CA GLU A 146 -13.90 14.19 1.66
C GLU A 146 -15.23 13.62 1.20
N GLU A 147 -16.18 13.43 2.12
CA GLU A 147 -17.48 12.84 1.86
C GLU A 147 -17.32 11.45 1.21
N GLU A 148 -17.76 11.27 -0.04
CA GLU A 148 -17.65 10.03 -0.78
C GLU A 148 -16.34 9.90 -1.55
N ASN A 149 -15.63 11.01 -1.76
CA ASN A 149 -14.42 11.05 -2.56
C ASN A 149 -13.18 10.87 -1.70
N ILE A 150 -12.17 10.22 -2.27
CA ILE A 150 -10.86 10.05 -1.64
C ILE A 150 -9.76 10.57 -2.56
N VAL A 151 -8.64 10.92 -1.95
CA VAL A 151 -7.38 11.07 -2.66
C VAL A 151 -6.49 9.94 -2.18
N ALA A 152 -6.14 9.04 -3.07
CA ALA A 152 -5.28 7.90 -2.76
C ALA A 152 -4.13 7.84 -3.76
N ASP A 153 -2.93 7.65 -3.23
CA ASP A 153 -1.72 7.44 -4.02
C ASP A 153 -1.37 5.97 -4.01
N VAL A 154 -1.28 5.37 -5.20
CA VAL A 154 -0.94 3.96 -5.36
C VAL A 154 0.47 3.84 -5.92
N PHE A 155 1.30 3.06 -5.22
CA PHE A 155 2.66 2.74 -5.65
C PHE A 155 2.77 1.24 -5.90
N MET A 156 3.27 0.87 -7.08
CA MET A 156 3.56 -0.53 -7.41
C MET A 156 5.03 -0.66 -7.77
N GLU A 157 5.73 -1.51 -7.04
CA GLU A 157 7.16 -1.71 -7.24
C GLU A 157 7.41 -2.47 -8.54
N CYS A 158 8.40 -2.00 -9.32
CA CYS A 158 8.80 -2.63 -10.57
C CYS A 158 10.08 -3.42 -10.36
N LEU A 159 10.23 -4.51 -11.11
CA LEU A 159 11.48 -5.25 -11.16
C LEU A 159 12.52 -4.44 -11.94
N LYS A 160 13.76 -4.45 -11.47
CA LYS A 160 14.89 -3.89 -12.18
C LYS A 160 15.40 -4.91 -13.20
N GLY A 161 16.11 -4.44 -14.25
CA GLY A 161 16.67 -5.32 -15.27
C GLY A 161 17.49 -6.49 -14.70
N GLY A 162 18.26 -6.24 -13.63
CA GLY A 162 19.03 -7.27 -12.94
C GLY A 162 18.15 -8.33 -12.27
N ASP A 163 17.04 -7.91 -11.68
CA ASP A 163 16.07 -8.81 -11.04
C ASP A 163 15.41 -9.73 -12.07
N LEU A 164 15.14 -9.20 -13.27
CA LEU A 164 14.59 -9.98 -14.38
C LEU A 164 15.54 -11.09 -14.83
N LEU A 165 16.85 -10.80 -14.86
CA LEU A 165 17.86 -11.79 -15.22
C LEU A 165 17.97 -12.88 -14.16
N GLU A 166 17.81 -12.54 -12.88
CA GLU A 166 17.85 -13.50 -11.78
C GLU A 166 16.62 -14.41 -11.75
N SER A 167 15.48 -13.94 -12.24
CA SER A 167 14.25 -14.73 -12.25
C SER A 167 14.14 -15.73 -13.40
N ILE A 168 15.06 -15.69 -14.34
CA ILE A 168 15.16 -16.62 -15.45
C ILE A 168 16.09 -17.78 -15.08
#